data_8d25b1263453d20970e3a205d4c526f8
#
_entry.id   8d25b1263453d20970e3a205d4c526f8
#
_cell.length_a   1.000
_cell.length_b   1.000
_cell.length_c   1.000
_cell.angle_alpha   90.00
_cell.angle_beta   90.00
_cell.angle_gamma   90.00
#
_symmetry.space_group_name_H-M   'P 1'
#
loop_
_entity.id
_entity.type
_entity.pdbx_description
1 polymer ?
#
loop_
_entity_poly.entity_id
_entity_poly.type
_entity_poly.pdbx_seq_one_letter_code
_entity_poly.pdbx_strand_id
1 'polypeptide(L)'
;QRQMCIRDSSETQYEFIVEVKEMHLNTGKIAHGGFLASIADTGMGTAAHRVAGDKRCVTINLDMKFISAGLLGDKLKGKVKILKKTNTLIFISCEISNSSDIVASASGTWKILK
;
A
#
# COMPACT_ATOMS: atom_id res chain seq x y z
N GLN A 1 -3.32 6.75 9.15
CA GLN A 1 -4.19 5.60 9.08
C GLN A 1 -4.14 4.77 10.35
N ARG A 2 -5.03 5.08 11.25
CA ARG A 2 -5.02 4.45 12.55
C ARG A 2 -5.40 3.00 12.53
N GLN A 3 -6.11 2.56 11.49
CA GLN A 3 -6.60 1.20 11.40
C GLN A 3 -5.66 0.29 10.67
N MET A 4 -4.51 0.82 10.29
CA MET A 4 -3.54 0.10 9.48
C MET A 4 -2.34 -0.26 10.32
N CYS A 5 -2.05 -1.56 10.41
CA CYS A 5 -0.86 -2.07 11.09
C CYS A 5 0.17 -2.45 10.05
N ILE A 6 1.36 -1.87 10.16
CA ILE A 6 2.46 -2.15 9.23
C ILE A 6 3.59 -2.79 10.01
N ARG A 7 4.13 -3.87 9.48
CA ARG A 7 5.27 -4.53 10.09
C ARG A 7 6.25 -4.98 9.03
N ASP A 8 7.51 -5.07 9.43
CA ASP A 8 8.57 -5.57 8.58
C ASP A 8 8.52 -7.09 8.52
N SER A 9 8.54 -7.67 7.31
CA SER A 9 8.73 -9.10 7.15
C SER A 9 10.20 -9.41 6.89
N SER A 10 10.93 -8.45 6.35
CA SER A 10 12.37 -8.54 6.11
C SER A 10 12.87 -7.13 5.84
N GLU A 11 14.14 -6.98 5.47
CA GLU A 11 14.70 -5.66 5.13
C GLU A 11 14.04 -5.03 3.92
N THR A 12 13.49 -5.85 3.02
CA THR A 12 12.91 -5.37 1.77
C THR A 12 11.42 -5.64 1.64
N GLN A 13 10.81 -6.22 2.66
CA GLN A 13 9.40 -6.59 2.60
C GLN A 13 8.66 -6.12 3.83
N TYR A 14 7.46 -5.62 3.63
CA TYR A 14 6.59 -5.10 4.67
C TYR A 14 5.18 -5.61 4.44
N GLU A 15 4.39 -5.71 5.49
CA GLU A 15 3.00 -6.12 5.38
C GLU A 15 2.13 -5.17 6.15
N PHE A 16 0.92 -4.96 5.64
CA PHE A 16 -0.10 -4.23 6.40
C PHE A 16 -1.43 -4.95 6.28
N ILE A 17 -2.32 -4.69 7.25
CA ILE A 17 -3.67 -5.24 7.27
C ILE A 17 -4.63 -4.10 7.54
N VAL A 18 -5.70 -4.02 6.74
CA VAL A 18 -6.76 -3.03 6.89
C VAL A 18 -8.10 -3.71 6.69
N GLU A 19 -9.05 -3.44 7.55
CA GLU A 19 -10.40 -3.96 7.39
C GLU A 19 -11.25 -2.98 6.59
N VAL A 20 -12.03 -3.50 5.63
CA VAL A 20 -12.96 -2.69 4.85
C VAL A 20 -14.19 -2.39 5.70
N LYS A 21 -14.42 -1.12 5.97
CA LYS A 21 -15.56 -0.67 6.76
C LYS A 21 -16.56 0.05 5.87
N GLU A 22 -17.73 0.30 6.41
CA GLU A 22 -18.83 0.90 5.63
C GLU A 22 -18.41 2.22 4.99
N MET A 23 -17.64 3.03 5.71
CA MET A 23 -17.16 4.32 5.18
C MET A 23 -16.24 4.18 3.97
N HIS A 24 -15.72 3.00 3.72
CA HIS A 24 -14.79 2.73 2.61
C HIS A 24 -15.49 2.29 1.34
N LEU A 25 -16.83 2.12 1.38
CA LEU A 25 -17.58 1.60 0.26
C LEU A 25 -18.04 2.71 -0.67
N ASN A 26 -18.12 2.39 -1.95
CA ASN A 26 -18.74 3.27 -2.93
C ASN A 26 -20.25 2.96 -3.04
N THR A 27 -20.94 3.61 -3.97
CA THR A 27 -22.37 3.41 -4.14
C THR A 27 -22.70 1.98 -4.58
N GLY A 28 -21.76 1.27 -5.18
CA GLY A 28 -21.92 -0.12 -5.57
C GLY A 28 -21.65 -1.12 -4.47
N LYS A 29 -21.43 -0.65 -3.24
CA LYS A 29 -21.20 -1.48 -2.05
C LYS A 29 -19.90 -2.27 -2.09
N ILE A 30 -18.92 -1.80 -2.83
CA ILE A 30 -17.57 -2.35 -2.81
C ILE A 30 -16.57 -1.28 -2.40
N ALA A 31 -15.40 -1.71 -1.94
CA ALA A 31 -14.38 -0.77 -1.49
C ALA A 31 -14.04 0.23 -2.59
N HIS A 32 -14.06 1.50 -2.24
CA HIS A 32 -13.80 2.60 -3.18
C HIS A 32 -12.35 2.51 -3.68
N GLY A 33 -12.17 2.74 -5.00
CA GLY A 33 -10.82 2.73 -5.57
C GLY A 33 -9.87 3.72 -4.90
N GLY A 34 -10.40 4.90 -4.54
CA GLY A 34 -9.61 5.88 -3.80
C GLY A 34 -9.14 5.38 -2.44
N PHE A 35 -9.96 4.58 -1.76
CA PHE A 35 -9.55 3.95 -0.51
C PHE A 35 -8.41 2.97 -0.74
N LEU A 36 -8.50 2.13 -1.77
CA LEU A 36 -7.45 1.16 -2.09
C LEU A 36 -6.16 1.87 -2.47
N ALA A 37 -6.25 2.95 -3.25
CA ALA A 37 -5.07 3.73 -3.61
C ALA A 37 -4.44 4.37 -2.38
N SER A 38 -5.27 4.86 -1.45
CA SER A 38 -4.80 5.50 -0.23
C SER A 38 -4.02 4.54 0.66
N ILE A 39 -4.54 3.33 0.87
CA ILE A 39 -3.83 2.36 1.71
C ILE A 39 -2.56 1.86 1.03
N ALA A 40 -2.57 1.71 -0.29
CA ALA A 40 -1.36 1.33 -1.03
C ALA A 40 -0.29 2.41 -0.89
N ASP A 41 -0.67 3.67 -1.09
CA ASP A 41 0.26 4.80 -0.97
C ASP A 41 0.83 4.89 0.44
N THR A 42 -0.03 4.76 1.45
CA THR A 42 0.41 4.82 2.85
C THR A 42 1.35 3.67 3.19
N GLY A 43 1.02 2.46 2.76
CA GLY A 43 1.85 1.29 3.04
C GLY A 43 3.20 1.37 2.37
N MET A 44 3.21 1.70 1.09
CA MET A 44 4.46 1.82 0.34
C MET A 44 5.28 3.02 0.83
N GLY A 45 4.60 4.13 1.15
CA GLY A 45 5.29 5.32 1.66
C GLY A 45 5.94 5.08 3.02
N THR A 46 5.28 4.33 3.89
CA THR A 46 5.87 3.96 5.18
C THR A 46 7.10 3.07 4.99
N ALA A 47 7.01 2.12 4.06
CA ALA A 47 8.15 1.27 3.74
C ALA A 47 9.31 2.10 3.18
N ALA A 48 9.00 3.06 2.30
CA ALA A 48 10.00 3.97 1.75
C ALA A 48 10.73 4.73 2.86
N HIS A 49 9.95 5.29 3.80
CA HIS A 49 10.50 6.03 4.92
C HIS A 49 11.45 5.17 5.75
N ARG A 50 11.04 3.94 6.03
CA ARG A 50 11.85 3.03 6.84
C ARG A 50 13.14 2.62 6.14
N VAL A 51 13.04 2.26 4.86
CA VAL A 51 14.22 1.81 4.13
C VAL A 51 15.17 2.97 3.84
N ALA A 52 14.68 4.19 3.86
CA ALA A 52 15.51 5.38 3.68
C ALA A 52 16.21 5.82 4.98
N GLY A 53 16.12 5.03 6.05
CA GLY A 53 16.72 5.40 7.33
C GLY A 53 15.97 6.51 8.02
N ASP A 54 14.64 6.45 7.97
CA ASP A 54 13.72 7.42 8.57
C ASP A 54 13.82 8.82 7.96
N LYS A 55 14.29 8.92 6.73
CA LYS A 55 14.24 10.18 6.00
C LYS A 55 12.89 10.37 5.38
N ARG A 56 12.48 11.63 5.22
CA ARG A 56 11.21 11.93 4.57
C ARG A 56 11.26 11.53 3.10
N CYS A 57 10.16 10.96 2.65
CA CYS A 57 10.02 10.56 1.26
C CYS A 57 8.70 11.11 0.72
N VAL A 58 8.69 11.47 -0.56
CA VAL A 58 7.47 11.93 -1.22
C VAL A 58 7.18 11.02 -2.40
N THR A 59 5.90 10.77 -2.64
CA THR A 59 5.44 9.97 -3.76
C THR A 59 5.62 10.77 -5.05
N ILE A 60 6.37 10.23 -6.00
CA ILE A 60 6.51 10.85 -7.31
C ILE A 60 5.48 10.29 -8.27
N ASN A 61 5.25 8.98 -8.19
CA ASN A 61 4.26 8.36 -9.04
C ASN A 61 3.64 7.16 -8.33
N LEU A 62 2.40 6.87 -8.67
CA LEU A 62 1.66 5.74 -8.12
C LEU A 62 0.81 5.16 -9.23
N ASP A 63 1.00 3.89 -9.49
CA ASP A 63 0.27 3.14 -10.50
C ASP A 63 -0.61 2.13 -9.82
N MET A 64 -1.91 2.15 -10.11
CA MET A 64 -2.86 1.25 -9.47
C MET A 64 -3.58 0.39 -10.51
N LYS A 65 -3.71 -0.90 -10.20
CA LYS A 65 -4.59 -1.79 -10.96
C LYS A 65 -5.64 -2.32 -10.00
N PHE A 66 -6.91 -2.10 -10.34
CA PHE A 66 -8.03 -2.59 -9.54
C PHE A 66 -8.51 -3.89 -10.16
N ILE A 67 -8.32 -4.99 -9.45
CA ILE A 67 -8.43 -6.32 -10.03
C ILE A 67 -9.72 -7.01 -9.64
N SER A 68 -10.09 -6.97 -8.35
CA SER A 68 -11.35 -7.53 -7.90
C SER A 68 -11.93 -6.70 -6.77
N ALA A 69 -13.17 -6.99 -6.40
CA ALA A 69 -13.90 -6.18 -5.43
C ALA A 69 -13.45 -6.48 -4.00
N GLY A 70 -13.21 -5.41 -3.24
CA GLY A 70 -13.09 -5.52 -1.79
C GLY A 70 -14.47 -5.34 -1.19
N LEU A 71 -14.86 -6.22 -0.29
CA LEU A 71 -16.20 -6.24 0.30
C LEU A 71 -16.17 -5.83 1.75
N LEU A 72 -17.32 -5.37 2.24
CA LEU A 72 -17.46 -5.00 3.64
C LEU A 72 -17.02 -6.14 4.54
N GLY A 73 -16.17 -5.83 5.51
CA GLY A 73 -15.65 -6.81 6.45
C GLY A 73 -14.43 -7.56 5.99
N ASP A 74 -14.04 -7.41 4.72
CA ASP A 74 -12.80 -8.01 4.24
C ASP A 74 -11.62 -7.47 5.02
N LYS A 75 -10.70 -8.35 5.38
CA LYS A 75 -9.40 -7.94 5.90
C LYS A 75 -8.43 -7.95 4.74
N LEU A 76 -8.05 -6.77 4.30
CA LEU A 76 -7.14 -6.61 3.18
C LEU A 76 -5.71 -6.69 3.69
N LYS A 77 -4.93 -7.57 3.09
CA LYS A 77 -3.52 -7.70 3.40
C LYS A 77 -2.71 -7.11 2.26
N GLY A 78 -1.89 -6.15 2.59
CA GLY A 78 -0.95 -5.56 1.63
C GLY A 78 0.43 -6.12 1.84
N LYS A 79 1.03 -6.61 0.77
CA LYS A 79 2.41 -7.07 0.79
C LYS A 79 3.22 -6.08 -0.03
N VAL A 80 4.13 -5.40 0.65
CA VAL A 80 4.95 -4.33 0.07
C VAL A 80 6.36 -4.85 -0.13
N LYS A 81 6.90 -4.63 -1.32
CA LYS A 81 8.24 -5.09 -1.64
C LYS A 81 9.06 -3.93 -2.20
N ILE A 82 10.24 -3.72 -1.63
CA ILE A 82 11.21 -2.76 -2.16
C ILE A 82 11.89 -3.41 -3.35
N LEU A 83 11.71 -2.83 -4.53
CA LEU A 83 12.32 -3.35 -5.75
C LEU A 83 13.74 -2.87 -5.90
N LYS A 84 13.97 -1.59 -5.64
CA LYS A 84 15.29 -0.99 -5.74
C LYS A 84 15.33 0.30 -4.96
N LYS A 85 16.44 0.54 -4.28
CA LYS A 85 16.70 1.80 -3.60
C LYS A 85 17.99 2.38 -4.16
N THR A 86 17.92 3.65 -4.58
CA THR A 86 19.11 4.42 -4.95
C THR A 86 19.33 5.49 -3.89
N ASN A 87 20.29 6.38 -4.11
CA ASN A 87 20.55 7.46 -3.17
C ASN A 87 19.39 8.45 -3.07
N THR A 88 18.57 8.55 -4.12
CA THR A 88 17.52 9.56 -4.18
C THR A 88 16.13 8.99 -4.44
N LEU A 89 16.04 7.75 -4.93
CA LEU A 89 14.75 7.17 -5.34
C LEU A 89 14.57 5.77 -4.76
N ILE A 90 13.31 5.41 -4.50
CA ILE A 90 12.95 4.07 -4.06
C ILE A 90 11.81 3.59 -4.95
N PHE A 91 11.98 2.40 -5.54
CA PHE A 91 10.99 1.77 -6.40
C PHE A 91 10.32 0.65 -5.60
N ILE A 92 9.00 0.66 -5.51
CA ILE A 92 8.26 -0.22 -4.61
C ILE A 92 7.07 -0.80 -5.33
N SER A 93 6.74 -2.06 -5.01
CA SER A 93 5.50 -2.69 -5.46
C SER A 93 4.68 -3.11 -4.26
N CYS A 94 3.37 -3.27 -4.48
CA CYS A 94 2.44 -3.67 -3.43
C CYS A 94 1.34 -4.52 -4.04
N GLU A 95 0.96 -5.58 -3.34
CA GLU A 95 -0.16 -6.42 -3.71
C GLU A 95 -1.14 -6.45 -2.55
N ILE A 96 -2.38 -6.08 -2.81
CA ILE A 96 -3.44 -6.07 -1.79
C ILE A 96 -4.40 -7.20 -2.10
N SER A 97 -4.63 -8.07 -1.13
CA SER A 97 -5.51 -9.22 -1.31
C SER A 97 -6.45 -9.39 -0.12
N ASN A 98 -7.59 -10.03 -0.38
CA ASN A 98 -8.46 -10.52 0.68
C ASN A 98 -8.22 -12.03 0.83
N SER A 99 -9.13 -12.75 1.50
CA SER A 99 -8.93 -14.17 1.75
C SER A 99 -9.04 -15.02 0.47
N SER A 100 -9.60 -14.48 -0.61
CA SER A 100 -9.90 -15.25 -1.83
C SER A 100 -9.09 -14.80 -3.03
N ASP A 101 -8.86 -13.50 -3.17
CA ASP A 101 -8.36 -12.92 -4.42
C ASP A 101 -7.40 -11.79 -4.20
N ILE A 102 -6.65 -11.48 -5.26
CA ILE A 102 -5.94 -10.22 -5.34
C ILE A 102 -6.96 -9.14 -5.67
N VAL A 103 -7.03 -8.12 -4.82
CA VAL A 103 -7.98 -7.02 -4.97
C VAL A 103 -7.37 -5.88 -5.78
N ALA A 104 -6.11 -5.59 -5.53
CA ALA A 104 -5.42 -4.52 -6.25
C ALA A 104 -3.92 -4.79 -6.28
N SER A 105 -3.28 -4.23 -7.28
CA SER A 105 -1.84 -4.29 -7.42
C SER A 105 -1.35 -2.87 -7.69
N ALA A 106 -0.25 -2.49 -7.06
CA ALA A 106 0.28 -1.15 -7.15
C ALA A 106 1.79 -1.16 -7.32
N SER A 107 2.29 -0.12 -7.94
CA SER A 107 3.72 0.15 -7.97
C SER A 107 3.92 1.65 -7.94
N GLY A 108 5.06 2.08 -7.48
CA GLY A 108 5.33 3.50 -7.41
C GLY A 108 6.78 3.81 -7.15
N THR A 109 7.05 5.11 -7.17
CA THR A 109 8.39 5.64 -6.97
C THR A 109 8.32 6.74 -5.91
N TRP A 110 9.25 6.70 -4.98
CA TRP A 110 9.35 7.68 -3.90
C TRP A 110 10.68 8.39 -3.99
N LYS A 111 10.66 9.68 -3.78
CA LYS A 111 11.88 10.48 -3.72
C LYS A 111 12.26 10.69 -2.27
N ILE A 112 13.53 10.43 -1.97
CA ILE A 112 14.10 10.66 -0.64
C ILE A 112 14.46 12.13 -0.52
N LEU A 113 13.95 12.80 0.50
CA LEU A 113 14.28 14.20 0.78
C LEU A 113 15.45 14.26 1.75
N LYS A 114 16.28 15.25 1.56
CA LYS A 114 17.42 15.44 2.46
C LYS A 114 17.06 16.28 3.66
#